data_d79e582a96d38a8b71ef5c2b802b2daf
#
_entry.id   d79e582a96d38a8b71ef5c2b802b2daf
#
_cell.length_a   1.000
_cell.length_b   1.000
_cell.length_c   1.000
_cell.angle_alpha   90.00
_cell.angle_beta   90.00
_cell.angle_gamma   90.00
#
_symmetry.space_group_name_H-M   'P 1'
#
loop_
_entity.id
_entity.type
_entity.pdbx_description
1 polymer ?
#
loop_
_entity_poly.entity_id
_entity_poly.type
_entity_poly.pdbx_seq_one_letter_code
_entity_poly.pdbx_strand_id
1 'polypeptide(L)'
;PWDNYYETFKNYYLSGELIRNLNSNLKKKITFRFKYKNNKLNILKKFVDNISGYKLDQNTIQKNSLLNSSKLIIFTYESTGLYEALSLDIPCVCLISKPIYFYTKKTQKIFQEMIKANIFFTNPKLMARHINKNENYIDHWWKSKRVLKAKKVFKYNLSSPIGDDPYTKFSNLLLKLSN
;
A
#
# COMPACT_ATOMS: atom_id res chain seq x y z
N PRO A 1 2.22 -5.07 -20.84
CA PRO A 1 1.05 -4.93 -19.99
C PRO A 1 0.47 -3.55 -20.25
N TRP A 2 -0.72 -3.53 -20.86
CA TRP A 2 -1.46 -2.31 -21.14
C TRP A 2 -1.97 -1.83 -19.80
N ASP A 3 -1.29 -0.87 -19.17
CA ASP A 3 -1.87 -0.12 -18.06
C ASP A 3 -3.12 0.54 -18.62
N ASN A 4 -4.28 0.06 -18.20
CA ASN A 4 -5.55 0.61 -18.62
C ASN A 4 -5.56 2.08 -18.15
N TYR A 5 -5.54 3.01 -19.10
CA TYR A 5 -5.54 4.46 -18.83
C TYR A 5 -6.64 4.85 -17.84
N TYR A 6 -7.78 4.17 -17.90
CA TYR A 6 -8.89 4.37 -16.98
C TYR A 6 -8.52 4.02 -15.53
N GLU A 7 -7.86 2.88 -15.29
CA GLU A 7 -7.43 2.49 -13.93
C GLU A 7 -6.37 3.46 -13.39
N THR A 8 -5.44 3.89 -14.24
CA THR A 8 -4.42 4.87 -13.87
C THR A 8 -5.06 6.21 -13.50
N PHE A 9 -5.97 6.71 -14.31
CA PHE A 9 -6.68 7.96 -14.06
C PHE A 9 -7.53 7.88 -12.78
N LYS A 10 -8.26 6.78 -12.60
CA LYS A 10 -9.03 6.50 -11.38
C LYS A 10 -8.15 6.51 -10.13
N ASN A 11 -6.98 5.87 -10.19
CA ASN A 11 -6.05 5.85 -9.07
C ASN A 11 -5.53 7.25 -8.72
N TYR A 12 -5.24 8.09 -9.71
CA TYR A 12 -4.86 9.49 -9.47
C TYR A 12 -6.01 10.29 -8.86
N TYR A 13 -7.22 10.13 -9.37
CA TYR A 13 -8.40 10.79 -8.82
C TYR A 13 -8.62 10.42 -7.34
N LEU A 14 -8.61 9.13 -7.03
CA LEU A 14 -8.76 8.63 -5.65
C LEU A 14 -7.63 9.10 -4.74
N SER A 15 -6.40 9.16 -5.24
CA SER A 15 -5.25 9.70 -4.52
C SER A 15 -5.43 11.19 -4.23
N GLY A 16 -5.93 11.97 -5.20
CA GLY A 16 -6.26 13.38 -5.02
C GLY A 16 -7.35 13.59 -3.96
N GLU A 17 -8.40 12.76 -3.97
CA GLU A 17 -9.46 12.80 -2.95
C GLU A 17 -8.91 12.49 -1.55
N LEU A 18 -8.05 11.49 -1.44
CA LEU A 18 -7.38 11.17 -0.18
C LEU A 18 -6.64 12.39 0.36
N ILE A 19 -5.76 12.98 -0.46
CA ILE A 19 -4.90 14.08 -0.04
C ILE A 19 -5.69 15.34 0.29
N ARG A 20 -6.71 15.67 -0.50
CA ARG A 20 -7.59 16.82 -0.19
C ARG A 20 -8.20 16.72 1.21
N ASN A 21 -8.51 15.49 1.67
CA ASN A 21 -9.14 15.23 2.96
C ASN A 21 -8.13 15.03 4.12
N LEU A 22 -6.82 15.07 3.87
CA LEU A 22 -5.82 15.07 4.94
C LEU A 22 -5.70 16.45 5.60
N ASN A 23 -5.33 16.48 6.88
CA ASN A 23 -5.04 17.70 7.62
C ASN A 23 -3.87 18.46 6.97
N SER A 24 -3.88 19.78 7.05
CA SER A 24 -2.84 20.65 6.48
C SER A 24 -1.43 20.31 6.98
N ASN A 25 -1.31 19.93 8.26
CA ASN A 25 -0.06 19.50 8.86
C ASN A 25 0.49 18.21 8.22
N LEU A 26 -0.37 17.22 7.97
CA LEU A 26 0.01 15.98 7.29
C LEU A 26 0.39 16.22 5.83
N LYS A 27 -0.33 17.09 5.13
CA LYS A 27 -0.01 17.45 3.74
C LYS A 27 1.43 17.92 3.57
N LYS A 28 1.94 18.72 4.49
CA LYS A 28 3.34 19.21 4.48
C LYS A 28 4.39 18.11 4.73
N LYS A 29 3.98 16.98 5.32
CA LYS A 29 4.87 15.86 5.66
C LYS A 29 4.87 14.75 4.60
N ILE A 30 3.98 14.82 3.60
CA ILE A 30 3.87 13.78 2.57
C ILE A 30 5.00 13.89 1.55
N THR A 31 5.58 12.74 1.25
CA THR A 31 6.48 12.57 0.10
C THR A 31 5.81 11.64 -0.90
N PHE A 32 5.61 12.11 -2.11
CA PHE A 32 5.08 11.30 -3.21
C PHE A 32 6.18 10.58 -3.94
N ARG A 33 5.95 9.29 -4.24
CA ARG A 33 6.79 8.51 -5.14
C ARG A 33 5.94 7.86 -6.22
N PHE A 34 6.28 8.14 -7.46
CA PHE A 34 5.62 7.55 -8.62
C PHE A 34 6.43 6.38 -9.18
N LYS A 35 5.74 5.38 -9.72
CA LYS A 35 6.37 4.17 -10.29
C LYS A 35 7.27 4.49 -11.48
N TYR A 36 6.92 5.48 -12.31
CA TYR A 36 7.61 5.81 -13.54
C TYR A 36 8.17 7.23 -13.54
N LYS A 37 9.45 7.38 -13.90
CA LYS A 37 10.12 8.69 -14.04
C LYS A 37 9.61 9.49 -15.25
N ASN A 38 9.24 8.81 -16.34
CA ASN A 38 8.84 9.42 -17.59
C ASN A 38 7.35 9.22 -17.83
N ASN A 39 6.56 10.17 -17.38
CA ASN A 39 5.15 10.18 -17.71
C ASN A 39 4.92 11.06 -18.95
N LYS A 40 4.84 10.42 -20.14
CA LYS A 40 4.62 11.07 -21.43
C LYS A 40 3.37 11.96 -21.48
N LEU A 41 2.45 11.84 -20.52
CA LEU A 41 1.15 12.51 -20.54
C LEU A 41 1.07 13.77 -19.65
N ASN A 42 2.15 14.21 -19.01
CA ASN A 42 2.11 15.31 -18.03
C ASN A 42 1.03 15.19 -16.94
N ILE A 43 0.41 13.98 -16.81
CA ILE A 43 -0.64 13.72 -15.81
C ILE A 43 -0.09 13.91 -14.40
N LEU A 44 1.15 13.49 -14.18
CA LEU A 44 1.83 13.69 -12.90
C LEU A 44 1.99 15.17 -12.58
N LYS A 45 2.43 15.98 -13.54
CA LYS A 45 2.55 17.42 -13.34
C LYS A 45 1.21 18.05 -12.99
N LYS A 46 0.16 17.76 -13.75
CA LYS A 46 -1.20 18.25 -13.46
C LYS A 46 -1.73 17.79 -12.10
N PHE A 47 -1.48 16.54 -11.73
CA PHE A 47 -1.87 16.02 -10.42
C PHE A 47 -1.12 16.74 -9.31
N VAL A 48 0.17 16.94 -9.47
CA VAL A 48 1.09 17.58 -8.54
C VAL A 48 0.78 19.07 -8.41
N ASP A 49 0.58 19.79 -9.52
CA ASP A 49 0.28 21.23 -9.54
C ASP A 49 -1.04 21.56 -8.82
N ASN A 50 -1.97 20.60 -8.75
CA ASN A 50 -3.24 20.75 -8.04
C ASN A 50 -3.17 20.45 -6.54
N ILE A 51 -2.02 20.01 -6.03
CA ILE A 51 -1.83 19.68 -4.62
C ILE A 51 -0.65 20.49 -4.08
N SER A 52 -0.93 21.54 -3.34
CA SER A 52 0.12 22.37 -2.71
C SER A 52 0.70 21.70 -1.45
N GLY A 53 1.98 21.90 -1.20
CA GLY A 53 2.62 21.65 0.11
C GLY A 53 3.21 20.27 0.35
N TYR A 54 3.50 19.48 -0.69
CA TYR A 54 4.12 18.13 -0.57
C TYR A 54 5.53 18.11 -1.17
N LYS A 55 6.24 17.02 -0.89
CA LYS A 55 7.55 16.71 -1.49
C LYS A 55 7.37 15.63 -2.57
N LEU A 56 8.07 15.79 -3.68
CA LEU A 56 8.14 14.80 -4.74
C LEU A 56 9.49 14.09 -4.70
N ASP A 57 9.49 12.78 -4.47
CA ASP A 57 10.68 11.96 -4.69
C ASP A 57 10.77 11.56 -6.17
N GLN A 58 11.80 12.03 -6.83
CA GLN A 58 12.10 11.69 -8.23
C GLN A 58 12.77 10.31 -8.39
N ASN A 59 12.56 9.39 -7.46
CA ASN A 59 13.23 8.09 -7.36
C ASN A 59 14.76 8.20 -7.16
N THR A 60 15.20 9.24 -6.52
CA THR A 60 16.60 9.46 -6.13
C THR A 60 16.95 8.75 -4.83
N ILE A 61 15.97 8.56 -3.93
CA ILE A 61 16.15 7.87 -2.67
C ILE A 61 15.94 6.36 -2.88
N GLN A 62 16.80 5.54 -2.31
CA GLN A 62 16.61 4.09 -2.34
C GLN A 62 15.29 3.69 -1.67
N LYS A 63 14.56 2.73 -2.28
CA LYS A 63 13.26 2.26 -1.78
C LYS A 63 13.31 1.84 -0.30
N ASN A 64 14.31 1.07 0.08
CA ASN A 64 14.46 0.57 1.45
C ASN A 64 14.68 1.70 2.46
N SER A 65 15.42 2.76 2.07
CA SER A 65 15.62 3.94 2.91
C SER A 65 14.29 4.67 3.17
N LEU A 66 13.47 4.85 2.13
CA LEU A 66 12.13 5.45 2.29
C LEU A 66 11.21 4.59 3.17
N LEU A 67 11.21 3.26 2.97
CA LEU A 67 10.41 2.36 3.78
C LEU A 67 10.77 2.48 5.27
N ASN A 68 12.06 2.48 5.57
CA ASN A 68 12.55 2.51 6.96
C ASN A 68 12.41 3.88 7.64
N SER A 69 12.41 4.98 6.88
CA SER A 69 12.31 6.35 7.43
C SER A 69 10.86 6.84 7.55
N SER A 70 9.89 6.13 6.97
CA SER A 70 8.50 6.55 6.95
C SER A 70 7.74 6.06 8.17
N LYS A 71 7.05 6.96 8.89
CA LYS A 71 6.14 6.55 9.98
C LYS A 71 4.92 5.77 9.48
N LEU A 72 4.44 6.09 8.28
CA LEU A 72 3.29 5.45 7.65
C LEU A 72 3.49 5.47 6.13
N ILE A 73 3.28 4.33 5.49
CA ILE A 73 3.29 4.24 4.05
C ILE A 73 1.86 4.15 3.53
N ILE A 74 1.55 4.97 2.53
CA ILE A 74 0.22 5.02 1.91
C ILE A 74 0.34 4.44 0.51
N PHE A 75 -0.32 3.31 0.30
CA PHE A 75 -0.47 2.71 -1.02
C PHE A 75 -1.82 3.10 -1.63
N THR A 76 -1.81 3.54 -2.86
CA THR A 76 -3.02 3.95 -3.58
C THR A 76 -3.60 2.83 -4.46
N TYR A 77 -2.95 1.67 -4.45
CA TYR A 77 -3.38 0.41 -5.07
C TYR A 77 -2.59 -0.76 -4.51
N GLU A 78 -3.04 -1.99 -4.76
CA GLU A 78 -2.42 -3.23 -4.31
C GLU A 78 -1.16 -3.53 -5.15
N SER A 79 -0.01 -3.09 -4.65
CA SER A 79 1.30 -3.27 -5.29
C SER A 79 2.15 -4.31 -4.57
N THR A 80 3.19 -4.81 -5.22
CA THR A 80 4.20 -5.66 -4.57
C THR A 80 4.85 -4.97 -3.37
N GLY A 81 5.01 -3.65 -3.41
CA GLY A 81 5.53 -2.86 -2.29
C GLY A 81 4.64 -2.91 -1.04
N LEU A 82 3.32 -3.04 -1.20
CA LEU A 82 2.40 -3.24 -0.09
C LEU A 82 2.67 -4.57 0.62
N TYR A 83 2.82 -5.67 -0.14
CA TYR A 83 3.10 -6.99 0.42
C TYR A 83 4.44 -7.02 1.13
N GLU A 84 5.43 -6.33 0.59
CA GLU A 84 6.75 -6.17 1.19
C GLU A 84 6.67 -5.38 2.50
N ALA A 85 5.99 -4.23 2.55
CA ALA A 85 5.80 -3.44 3.76
C ALA A 85 5.09 -4.25 4.86
N LEU A 86 4.03 -5.00 4.51
CA LEU A 86 3.30 -5.87 5.44
C LEU A 86 4.19 -7.02 5.96
N SER A 87 5.04 -7.59 5.11
CA SER A 87 5.97 -8.67 5.49
C SER A 87 7.06 -8.18 6.44
N LEU A 88 7.56 -6.96 6.22
CA LEU A 88 8.56 -6.29 7.04
C LEU A 88 7.97 -5.61 8.30
N ASP A 89 6.67 -5.76 8.52
CA ASP A 89 5.94 -5.16 9.64
C ASP A 89 5.98 -3.62 9.68
N ILE A 90 6.09 -2.97 8.52
CA ILE A 90 6.11 -1.52 8.41
C ILE A 90 4.67 -0.99 8.40
N PRO A 91 4.35 0.05 9.22
CA PRO A 91 3.02 0.64 9.24
C PRO A 91 2.59 1.13 7.86
N CYS A 92 1.49 0.59 7.35
CA CYS A 92 0.98 0.95 6.05
C CYS A 92 -0.54 0.88 5.96
N VAL A 93 -1.09 1.65 5.04
CA VAL A 93 -2.49 1.62 4.63
C VAL A 93 -2.58 1.51 3.12
N CYS A 94 -3.64 0.88 2.62
CA CYS A 94 -3.85 0.70 1.19
C CYS A 94 -5.27 1.07 0.78
N LEU A 95 -5.38 1.87 -0.27
CA LEU A 95 -6.64 2.11 -0.96
C LEU A 95 -6.83 1.03 -2.02
N ILE A 96 -7.84 0.17 -1.85
CA ILE A 96 -8.13 -0.91 -2.79
C ILE A 96 -8.70 -0.33 -4.08
N SER A 97 -8.05 -0.62 -5.19
CA SER A 97 -8.41 -0.07 -6.51
C SER A 97 -9.64 -0.72 -7.11
N LYS A 98 -9.87 -2.00 -6.84
CA LYS A 98 -10.96 -2.79 -7.39
C LYS A 98 -11.99 -3.16 -6.32
N PRO A 99 -13.28 -3.27 -6.68
CA PRO A 99 -14.28 -3.81 -5.77
C PRO A 99 -13.90 -5.23 -5.28
N ILE A 100 -14.20 -5.52 -4.02
CA ILE A 100 -13.78 -6.78 -3.37
C ILE A 100 -14.27 -8.03 -4.12
N TYR A 101 -15.42 -7.98 -4.76
CA TYR A 101 -15.98 -9.12 -5.49
C TYR A 101 -15.18 -9.54 -6.75
N PHE A 102 -14.23 -8.71 -7.22
CA PHE A 102 -13.31 -9.10 -8.29
C PHE A 102 -12.22 -10.09 -7.85
N TYR A 103 -12.04 -10.27 -6.54
CA TYR A 103 -11.05 -11.19 -6.01
C TYR A 103 -11.65 -12.57 -5.72
N THR A 104 -10.81 -13.60 -5.61
CA THR A 104 -11.24 -14.94 -5.21
C THR A 104 -11.88 -14.93 -3.82
N LYS A 105 -12.78 -15.87 -3.52
CA LYS A 105 -13.43 -15.99 -2.20
C LYS A 105 -12.43 -16.02 -1.04
N LYS A 106 -11.27 -16.68 -1.23
CA LYS A 106 -10.18 -16.71 -0.25
C LYS A 106 -9.61 -15.31 -0.02
N THR A 107 -9.26 -14.60 -1.07
CA THR A 107 -8.71 -13.23 -1.00
C THR A 107 -9.71 -12.23 -0.42
N GLN A 108 -11.00 -12.36 -0.77
CA GLN A 108 -12.06 -11.53 -0.20
C GLN A 108 -12.09 -11.61 1.34
N LYS A 109 -12.01 -12.82 1.91
CA LYS A 109 -11.98 -13.01 3.37
C LYS A 109 -10.76 -12.32 4.01
N ILE A 110 -9.58 -12.44 3.38
CA ILE A 110 -8.36 -11.78 3.87
C ILE A 110 -8.52 -10.27 3.84
N PHE A 111 -8.97 -9.72 2.71
CA PHE A 111 -9.16 -8.28 2.54
C PHE A 111 -10.20 -7.71 3.51
N GLN A 112 -11.27 -8.45 3.81
CA GLN A 112 -12.24 -8.07 4.83
C GLN A 112 -11.61 -7.92 6.21
N GLU A 113 -10.72 -8.83 6.63
CA GLU A 113 -9.99 -8.67 7.90
C GLU A 113 -9.05 -7.46 7.88
N MET A 114 -8.39 -7.20 6.75
CA MET A 114 -7.55 -6.00 6.58
C MET A 114 -8.38 -4.70 6.64
N ILE A 115 -9.59 -4.69 6.06
CA ILE A 115 -10.53 -3.55 6.14
C ILE A 115 -11.01 -3.33 7.57
N LYS A 116 -11.43 -4.39 8.28
CA LYS A 116 -11.81 -4.31 9.69
C LYS A 116 -10.71 -3.71 10.57
N ALA A 117 -9.44 -3.99 10.23
CA ALA A 117 -8.27 -3.46 10.93
C ALA A 117 -7.89 -2.02 10.52
N ASN A 118 -8.60 -1.41 9.59
CA ASN A 118 -8.25 -0.13 8.97
C ASN A 118 -6.86 -0.10 8.31
N ILE A 119 -6.42 -1.24 7.79
CA ILE A 119 -5.22 -1.34 6.95
C ILE A 119 -5.62 -1.12 5.49
N PHE A 120 -6.74 -1.73 5.05
CA PHE A 120 -7.29 -1.52 3.70
C PHE A 120 -8.53 -0.65 3.73
N PHE A 121 -8.70 0.16 2.70
CA PHE A 121 -9.83 1.07 2.52
C PHE A 121 -10.35 0.98 1.10
N THR A 122 -11.67 1.10 0.94
CA THR A 122 -12.35 1.22 -0.36
C THR A 122 -12.77 2.66 -0.64
N ASN A 123 -12.63 3.55 0.36
CA ASN A 123 -13.04 4.95 0.27
C ASN A 123 -11.92 5.88 0.75
N PRO A 124 -11.44 6.80 -0.09
CA PRO A 124 -10.33 7.71 0.22
C PRO A 124 -10.63 8.66 1.39
N LYS A 125 -11.88 9.10 1.56
CA LYS A 125 -12.26 9.99 2.67
C LYS A 125 -12.21 9.27 4.02
N LEU A 126 -12.64 7.99 4.07
CA LEU A 126 -12.53 7.17 5.29
C LEU A 126 -11.06 6.90 5.64
N MET A 127 -10.23 6.64 4.63
CA MET A 127 -8.79 6.47 4.81
C MET A 127 -8.14 7.75 5.36
N ALA A 128 -8.46 8.91 4.78
CA ALA A 128 -7.95 10.20 5.27
C ALA A 128 -8.38 10.46 6.71
N ARG A 129 -9.64 10.20 7.05
CA ARG A 129 -10.16 10.35 8.44
C ARG A 129 -9.37 9.47 9.41
N HIS A 130 -9.10 8.22 9.02
CA HIS A 130 -8.32 7.31 9.85
C HIS A 130 -6.89 7.81 10.06
N ILE A 131 -6.21 8.26 9.00
CA ILE A 131 -4.84 8.80 9.06
C ILE A 131 -4.81 10.06 9.92
N ASN A 132 -5.73 11.00 9.71
CA ASN A 132 -5.83 12.23 10.51
C ASN A 132 -5.99 11.93 12.01
N LYS A 133 -6.88 10.98 12.34
CA LYS A 133 -7.13 10.59 13.74
C LYS A 133 -5.90 9.96 14.39
N ASN A 134 -5.10 9.23 13.64
CA ASN A 134 -3.96 8.46 14.15
C ASN A 134 -2.61 9.13 13.89
N GLU A 135 -2.55 10.38 13.46
CA GLU A 135 -1.30 11.08 13.11
C GLU A 135 -0.19 10.90 14.17
N ASN A 136 -0.55 11.01 15.44
CA ASN A 136 0.38 10.88 16.57
C ASN A 136 0.40 9.47 17.19
N TYR A 137 -0.46 8.56 16.77
CA TYR A 137 -0.69 7.25 17.38
C TYR A 137 -0.53 6.09 16.39
N ILE A 138 0.23 6.28 15.32
CA ILE A 138 0.43 5.25 14.28
C ILE A 138 0.94 3.94 14.89
N ASP A 139 1.97 4.00 15.75
CA ASP A 139 2.54 2.81 16.38
C ASP A 139 1.54 2.09 17.30
N HIS A 140 0.74 2.86 18.05
CA HIS A 140 -0.28 2.30 18.91
C HIS A 140 -1.36 1.57 18.09
N TRP A 141 -1.85 2.20 17.02
CA TRP A 141 -2.79 1.56 16.10
C TRP A 141 -2.18 0.30 15.46
N TRP A 142 -0.94 0.40 14.97
CA TRP A 142 -0.25 -0.70 14.28
C TRP A 142 -0.02 -1.93 15.17
N LYS A 143 0.15 -1.71 16.49
CA LYS A 143 0.30 -2.76 17.52
C LYS A 143 -1.03 -3.20 18.14
N SER A 144 -2.16 -2.67 17.71
CA SER A 144 -3.47 -3.05 18.27
C SER A 144 -3.81 -4.51 17.97
N LYS A 145 -4.57 -5.15 18.87
CA LYS A 145 -5.01 -6.56 18.72
C LYS A 145 -5.67 -6.83 17.38
N ARG A 146 -6.46 -5.87 16.86
CA ARG A 146 -7.16 -5.99 15.57
C ARG A 146 -6.18 -6.01 14.39
N VAL A 147 -5.20 -5.12 14.37
CA VAL A 147 -4.16 -5.07 13.34
C VAL A 147 -3.28 -6.32 13.41
N LEU A 148 -2.86 -6.75 14.59
CA LEU A 148 -2.07 -7.98 14.76
C LEU A 148 -2.80 -9.21 14.22
N LYS A 149 -4.10 -9.35 14.50
CA LYS A 149 -4.92 -10.43 13.95
C LYS A 149 -4.96 -10.37 12.41
N ALA A 150 -5.22 -9.21 11.84
CA ALA A 150 -5.29 -9.04 10.39
C ALA A 150 -3.94 -9.36 9.70
N LYS A 151 -2.83 -8.86 10.26
CA LYS A 151 -1.47 -9.19 9.78
C LYS A 151 -1.18 -10.69 9.82
N LYS A 152 -1.58 -11.38 10.88
CA LYS A 152 -1.42 -12.83 10.99
C LYS A 152 -2.19 -13.56 9.90
N VAL A 153 -3.45 -13.18 9.65
CA VAL A 153 -4.26 -13.76 8.56
C VAL A 153 -3.62 -13.49 7.20
N PHE A 154 -3.13 -12.28 6.98
CA PHE A 154 -2.45 -11.90 5.74
C PHE A 154 -1.18 -12.73 5.52
N LYS A 155 -0.27 -12.76 6.51
CA LYS A 155 0.99 -13.50 6.44
C LYS A 155 0.76 -15.00 6.18
N TYR A 156 -0.19 -15.62 6.87
CA TYR A 156 -0.49 -17.04 6.69
C TYR A 156 -0.97 -17.39 5.29
N ASN A 157 -1.73 -16.51 4.64
CA ASN A 157 -2.41 -16.81 3.39
C ASN A 157 -1.74 -16.26 2.13
N LEU A 158 -1.01 -15.15 2.22
CA LEU A 158 -0.48 -14.40 1.07
C LEU A 158 1.04 -14.17 1.14
N SER A 159 1.66 -14.45 2.27
CA SER A 159 3.09 -14.38 2.46
C SER A 159 3.52 -15.76 2.91
N SER A 160 4.17 -16.52 2.04
CA SER A 160 4.89 -17.70 2.52
C SER A 160 5.86 -17.25 3.60
N PRO A 161 5.91 -17.92 4.77
CA PRO A 161 7.00 -17.69 5.68
C PRO A 161 8.28 -17.91 4.86
N ILE A 162 9.16 -16.93 4.86
CA ILE A 162 10.54 -17.12 4.44
C ILE A 162 11.10 -18.09 5.50
N GLY A 163 10.80 -19.37 5.31
CA GLY A 163 11.46 -20.42 6.06
C GLY A 163 12.86 -20.55 5.48
N ASP A 164 13.74 -20.98 6.30
CA ASP A 164 15.13 -21.21 6.04
C ASP A 164 15.35 -21.70 4.61
N ASP A 165 16.09 -20.91 3.83
CA ASP A 165 16.51 -21.17 2.47
C ASP A 165 15.40 -21.39 1.42
N PRO A 166 14.95 -20.32 0.74
CA PRO A 166 14.01 -20.40 -0.37
C PRO A 166 14.54 -21.20 -1.56
N TYR A 167 15.85 -21.33 -1.71
CA TYR A 167 16.48 -22.12 -2.79
C TYR A 167 16.29 -23.61 -2.57
N THR A 168 16.48 -24.12 -1.37
CA THR A 168 16.22 -25.53 -1.05
C THR A 168 14.75 -25.90 -1.23
N LYS A 169 13.82 -25.02 -0.84
CA LYS A 169 12.39 -25.26 -1.08
C LYS A 169 12.06 -25.30 -2.57
N PHE A 170 12.62 -24.39 -3.36
CA PHE A 170 12.41 -24.35 -4.79
C PHE A 170 13.00 -25.57 -5.48
N SER A 171 14.23 -25.98 -5.13
CA SER A 171 14.88 -27.20 -5.64
C SER A 171 14.06 -28.45 -5.31
N ASN A 172 13.58 -28.59 -4.08
CA ASN A 172 12.74 -29.71 -3.67
C ASN A 172 11.38 -29.73 -4.40
N LEU A 173 10.83 -28.57 -4.74
CA LEU A 173 9.61 -28.49 -5.55
C LEU A 173 9.87 -28.95 -6.99
N LEU A 174 10.98 -28.53 -7.61
CA LEU A 174 11.37 -28.96 -8.94
C LEU A 174 11.60 -30.48 -9.01
N LEU A 175 12.28 -31.06 -8.02
CA LEU A 175 12.50 -32.50 -7.93
C LEU A 175 11.18 -33.28 -7.80
N LYS A 176 10.18 -32.75 -7.11
CA LYS A 176 8.86 -33.37 -7.02
C LYS A 176 8.04 -33.30 -8.31
N LEU A 177 8.34 -32.35 -9.19
CA LEU A 177 7.64 -32.19 -10.48
C LEU A 177 8.32 -33.01 -11.60
N SER A 178 9.55 -33.49 -11.38
CA SER A 178 10.31 -34.28 -12.33
C SER A 178 10.15 -35.81 -12.14
N ASN A 179 9.46 -36.25 -11.11
CA ASN A 179 9.01 -37.63 -10.85
C ASN A 179 7.51 -37.77 -11.08
#